data_b1b3920bfbb64a97e327e26a57c9c64e
#
_entry.id   b1b3920bfbb64a97e327e26a57c9c64e
#
_cell.length_a   1.000
_cell.length_b   1.000
_cell.length_c   1.000
_cell.angle_alpha   90.00
_cell.angle_beta   90.00
_cell.angle_gamma   90.00
#
_symmetry.space_group_name_H-M   'P 1'
#
loop_
_entity.id
_entity.type
_entity.pdbx_description
1 polymer ?
#
loop_
_entity_poly.entity_id
_entity_poly.type
_entity_poly.pdbx_seq_one_letter_code
_entity_poly.pdbx_strand_id
1 'polypeptide(L)'
;NYYLTRREWPYKNVPHKILAEKLLEDSLTKDLIDYKFFCFNGEPKIMYISADAAKDTTTDFFDMDFKHLPIRMKDPNADILPQKPLQFDEMKRIAAVLAEGVPHLRVDFYIVNNHLYVGEMTFYHMGGFTPIYPEEWDKKMGDWIVLPKHN
;
A
#
# COMPACT_ATOMS: atom_id res chain seq x y z
N ASN A 1 -14.20 -6.40 -14.87
CA ASN A 1 -12.83 -6.81 -15.25
C ASN A 1 -11.95 -5.57 -15.38
N TYR A 2 -11.02 -5.39 -14.45
CA TYR A 2 -10.11 -4.24 -14.37
C TYR A 2 -9.28 -4.05 -15.65
N TYR A 3 -8.88 -5.14 -16.31
CA TYR A 3 -8.20 -5.06 -17.60
C TYR A 3 -9.05 -4.38 -18.68
N LEU A 4 -10.34 -4.66 -18.76
CA LEU A 4 -11.20 -4.08 -19.78
C LEU A 4 -11.47 -2.59 -19.54
N THR A 5 -11.59 -2.18 -18.28
CA THR A 5 -11.93 -0.80 -17.91
C THR A 5 -10.70 0.11 -17.80
N ARG A 6 -9.58 -0.39 -17.27
CA ARG A 6 -8.39 0.41 -16.94
C ARG A 6 -7.08 -0.12 -17.52
N ARG A 7 -7.14 -1.19 -18.33
CA ARG A 7 -5.97 -1.85 -18.92
C ARG A 7 -4.97 -2.39 -17.88
N GLU A 8 -5.46 -2.77 -16.72
CA GLU A 8 -4.63 -3.35 -15.66
C GLU A 8 -4.22 -4.78 -16.03
N TRP A 9 -3.10 -4.90 -16.72
CA TRP A 9 -2.59 -6.10 -17.37
C TRP A 9 -2.48 -7.34 -16.48
N PRO A 10 -1.98 -7.25 -15.21
CA PRO A 10 -1.86 -8.42 -14.35
C PRO A 10 -3.18 -9.12 -14.08
N TYR A 11 -4.30 -8.41 -14.14
CA TYR A 11 -5.63 -8.96 -13.86
C TYR A 11 -6.35 -9.51 -15.10
N LYS A 12 -5.71 -9.45 -16.29
CA LYS A 12 -6.35 -9.85 -17.56
C LYS A 12 -6.90 -11.28 -17.53
N ASN A 13 -6.12 -12.21 -17.04
CA ASN A 13 -6.42 -13.64 -17.06
C ASN A 13 -6.79 -14.20 -15.68
N VAL A 14 -7.00 -13.34 -14.69
CA VAL A 14 -7.43 -13.78 -13.35
C VAL A 14 -8.88 -14.23 -13.39
N PRO A 15 -9.18 -15.48 -13.02
CA PRO A 15 -10.55 -15.97 -12.98
C PRO A 15 -11.39 -15.16 -12.00
N HIS A 16 -12.60 -14.80 -12.41
CA HIS A 16 -13.55 -14.13 -11.51
C HIS A 16 -14.03 -15.09 -10.43
N LYS A 17 -13.78 -14.73 -9.18
CA LYS A 17 -14.21 -15.50 -8.00
C LYS A 17 -14.78 -14.56 -6.94
N ILE A 18 -15.72 -15.06 -6.17
CA ILE A 18 -16.16 -14.44 -4.92
C ILE A 18 -15.39 -15.15 -3.81
N LEU A 19 -14.68 -14.38 -3.01
CA LEU A 19 -13.97 -14.87 -1.83
C LEU A 19 -14.75 -14.42 -0.59
N ALA A 20 -14.87 -15.32 0.37
CA ALA A 20 -15.41 -15.02 1.69
C ALA A 20 -14.34 -15.40 2.73
N GLU A 21 -13.92 -14.44 3.51
CA GLU A 21 -12.90 -14.61 4.53
C GLU A 21 -13.51 -14.37 5.92
N LYS A 22 -12.82 -14.85 6.95
CA LYS A 22 -13.20 -14.54 8.32
C LYS A 22 -12.98 -13.06 8.57
N LEU A 23 -14.00 -12.37 9.10
CA LEU A 23 -13.85 -10.98 9.52
C LEU A 23 -12.77 -10.89 10.61
N LEU A 24 -11.77 -10.04 10.36
CA LEU A 24 -10.75 -9.72 11.33
C LEU A 24 -11.22 -8.53 12.17
N GLU A 25 -11.16 -8.69 13.49
CA GLU A 25 -11.50 -7.64 14.45
C GLU A 25 -10.41 -7.60 15.51
N ASP A 26 -9.83 -6.42 15.72
CA ASP A 26 -8.93 -6.22 16.85
C ASP A 26 -9.73 -6.07 18.14
N SER A 27 -9.31 -6.77 19.19
CA SER A 27 -10.05 -6.81 20.46
C SER A 27 -10.03 -5.47 21.22
N LEU A 28 -9.06 -4.61 20.94
CA LEU A 28 -8.86 -3.33 21.63
C LEU A 28 -9.42 -2.14 20.86
N THR A 29 -9.12 -2.07 19.56
CA THR A 29 -9.40 -0.89 18.73
C THR A 29 -10.71 -1.00 17.93
N LYS A 30 -11.19 -2.24 17.68
CA LYS A 30 -12.29 -2.57 16.77
C LYS A 30 -12.05 -2.16 15.31
N ASP A 31 -11.24 -1.14 15.05
CA ASP A 31 -10.91 -0.65 13.73
C ASP A 31 -9.62 -1.30 13.24
N LEU A 32 -9.60 -1.67 11.96
CA LEU A 32 -8.40 -2.17 11.31
C LEU A 32 -7.63 -0.99 10.70
N ILE A 33 -6.37 -0.88 11.09
CA ILE A 33 -5.44 0.07 10.48
C ILE A 33 -4.77 -0.61 9.29
N ASP A 34 -4.83 0.02 8.14
CA ASP A 34 -4.16 -0.41 6.92
C ASP A 34 -2.73 0.14 6.86
N TYR A 35 -1.75 -0.75 6.74
CA TYR A 35 -0.34 -0.43 6.50
C TYR A 35 0.02 -0.82 5.07
N LYS A 36 0.19 0.14 4.17
CA LYS A 36 0.31 -0.08 2.73
C LYS A 36 1.69 0.30 2.22
N PHE A 37 2.49 -0.70 1.85
CA PHE A 37 3.86 -0.52 1.39
C PHE A 37 3.93 -0.45 -0.13
N PHE A 38 4.49 0.61 -0.66
CA PHE A 38 4.86 0.73 -2.07
C PHE A 38 6.27 0.19 -2.29
N CYS A 39 6.36 -0.86 -3.07
CA CYS A 39 7.60 -1.51 -3.46
C CYS A 39 7.90 -1.20 -4.92
N PHE A 40 9.15 -0.92 -5.22
CA PHE A 40 9.66 -0.65 -6.56
C PHE A 40 10.84 -1.57 -6.83
N ASN A 41 10.72 -2.42 -7.86
CA ASN A 41 11.73 -3.42 -8.24
C ASN A 41 12.17 -4.33 -7.06
N GLY A 42 11.19 -4.76 -6.25
CA GLY A 42 11.43 -5.61 -5.09
C GLY A 42 11.81 -4.86 -3.80
N GLU A 43 11.96 -3.53 -3.85
CA GLU A 43 12.40 -2.74 -2.70
C GLU A 43 11.26 -1.86 -2.16
N PRO A 44 10.83 -2.01 -0.89
CA PRO A 44 9.94 -1.06 -0.24
C PRO A 44 10.61 0.32 -0.13
N LYS A 45 9.98 1.36 -0.65
CA LYS A 45 10.51 2.72 -0.66
C LYS A 45 9.74 3.69 0.23
N ILE A 46 8.42 3.56 0.22
CA ILE A 46 7.51 4.35 1.05
C ILE A 46 6.35 3.48 1.50
N MET A 47 5.73 3.87 2.58
CA MET A 47 4.47 3.29 3.01
C MET A 47 3.49 4.38 3.42
N TYR A 48 2.22 4.06 3.45
CA TYR A 48 1.26 4.91 4.13
C TYR A 48 0.41 4.12 5.12
N ILE A 49 -0.05 4.83 6.14
CA ILE A 49 -1.04 4.35 7.09
C ILE A 49 -2.37 5.00 6.72
N SER A 50 -3.39 4.18 6.51
CA SER A 50 -4.77 4.63 6.33
C SER A 50 -5.57 4.26 7.56
N ALA A 51 -6.12 5.25 8.23
CA ALA A 51 -6.97 5.07 9.39
C ALA A 51 -8.37 5.62 9.08
N ASP A 52 -9.37 4.76 9.21
CA ASP A 52 -10.77 5.15 9.11
C ASP A 52 -11.27 5.57 10.50
N ALA A 53 -11.19 6.85 10.79
CA ALA A 53 -11.96 7.39 11.90
C ALA A 53 -13.39 7.62 11.43
N ALA A 54 -14.34 6.89 11.94
CA ALA A 54 -15.81 6.86 11.75
C ALA A 54 -16.49 7.81 10.71
N LYS A 55 -15.83 8.85 10.20
CA LYS A 55 -16.32 9.80 9.19
C LYS A 55 -15.26 10.34 8.22
N ASP A 56 -13.99 10.35 8.59
CA ASP A 56 -12.94 11.00 7.79
C ASP A 56 -11.69 10.11 7.74
N THR A 57 -11.50 9.45 6.61
CA THR A 57 -10.26 8.69 6.34
C THR A 57 -9.08 9.63 6.29
N THR A 58 -8.01 9.33 7.02
CA THR A 58 -6.73 10.03 6.91
C THR A 58 -5.66 9.11 6.32
N THR A 59 -4.68 9.72 5.65
CA THR A 59 -3.60 8.99 5.00
C THR A 59 -2.27 9.69 5.24
N ASP A 60 -1.36 9.03 5.94
CA ASP A 60 -0.04 9.57 6.27
C ASP A 60 1.08 8.72 5.69
N PHE A 61 1.99 9.36 4.96
CA PHE A 61 3.08 8.70 4.26
C PHE A 61 4.38 8.74 5.06
N PHE A 62 5.14 7.64 5.00
CA PHE A 62 6.41 7.48 5.69
C PHE A 62 7.45 6.83 4.77
N ASP A 63 8.73 7.19 4.99
CA ASP A 63 9.84 6.45 4.39
C ASP A 63 10.17 5.16 5.17
N MET A 64 11.21 4.47 4.76
CA MET A 64 11.60 3.20 5.37
C MET A 64 12.37 3.35 6.70
N ASP A 65 12.58 4.56 7.17
CA ASP A 65 13.04 4.90 8.53
C ASP A 65 11.90 5.41 9.42
N PHE A 66 10.67 5.33 8.90
CA PHE A 66 9.45 5.85 9.52
C PHE A 66 9.44 7.36 9.73
N LYS A 67 10.12 8.10 8.86
CA LYS A 67 10.04 9.56 8.82
C LYS A 67 8.83 9.98 7.99
N HIS A 68 7.99 10.86 8.53
CA HIS A 68 6.82 11.39 7.82
C HIS A 68 7.23 12.15 6.56
N LEU A 69 6.53 11.88 5.47
CA LEU A 69 6.75 12.48 4.15
C LEU A 69 5.60 13.43 3.81
N PRO A 70 5.88 14.58 3.18
CA PRO A 70 4.86 15.56 2.80
C PRO A 70 4.11 15.12 1.53
N ILE A 71 3.66 13.87 1.52
CA ILE A 71 2.91 13.30 0.40
C ILE A 71 1.42 13.34 0.73
N ARG A 72 0.64 13.74 -0.24
CA ARG A 72 -0.82 13.71 -0.20
C ARG A 72 -1.37 13.11 -1.50
N MET A 73 -2.31 12.21 -1.34
CA MET A 73 -3.11 11.66 -2.46
C MET A 73 -4.57 12.13 -2.32
N LYS A 74 -5.49 11.22 -2.16
CA LYS A 74 -6.92 11.48 -2.10
C LYS A 74 -7.34 12.12 -0.76
N ASP A 75 -6.88 11.51 0.35
CA ASP A 75 -7.35 11.83 1.69
C ASP A 75 -6.38 12.79 2.41
N PRO A 76 -6.83 13.57 3.41
CA PRO A 76 -5.97 14.46 4.17
C PRO A 76 -5.02 13.69 5.09
N ASN A 77 -3.96 14.36 5.55
CA ASN A 77 -3.15 13.86 6.64
C ASN A 77 -3.89 14.00 7.99
N ALA A 78 -3.54 13.16 8.96
CA ALA A 78 -4.08 13.24 10.31
C ALA A 78 -3.52 14.45 11.08
N ASP A 79 -4.30 15.02 11.99
CA ASP A 79 -3.84 16.07 12.91
C ASP A 79 -2.76 15.54 13.88
N ILE A 80 -2.87 14.25 14.24
CA ILE A 80 -1.89 13.54 15.08
C ILE A 80 -1.33 12.38 14.26
N LEU A 81 -0.04 12.42 13.99
CA LEU A 81 0.62 11.40 13.19
C LEU A 81 0.55 10.02 13.85
N PRO A 82 0.30 8.96 13.07
CA PRO A 82 0.34 7.59 13.53
C PRO A 82 1.72 7.22 14.11
N GLN A 83 1.72 6.39 15.14
CA GLN A 83 2.95 5.87 15.71
C GLN A 83 3.52 4.72 14.88
N LYS A 84 4.86 4.55 14.93
CA LYS A 84 5.54 3.42 14.29
C LYS A 84 5.05 2.11 14.90
N PRO A 85 4.47 1.20 14.10
CA PRO A 85 4.05 -0.10 14.61
C PRO A 85 5.26 -0.98 14.94
N LEU A 86 5.13 -1.83 15.96
CA LEU A 86 6.21 -2.73 16.40
C LEU A 86 6.65 -3.68 15.28
N GLN A 87 5.72 -4.09 14.42
CA GLN A 87 5.95 -5.02 13.31
C GLN A 87 6.49 -4.34 12.04
N PHE A 88 6.85 -3.05 12.08
CA PHE A 88 7.26 -2.30 10.89
C PHE A 88 8.40 -2.95 10.11
N ASP A 89 9.45 -3.40 10.81
CA ASP A 89 10.61 -4.01 10.15
C ASP A 89 10.29 -5.41 9.59
N GLU A 90 9.37 -6.13 10.21
CA GLU A 90 8.85 -7.39 9.67
C GLU A 90 8.01 -7.15 8.42
N MET A 91 7.12 -6.16 8.42
CA MET A 91 6.34 -5.75 7.23
C MET A 91 7.28 -5.39 6.06
N LYS A 92 8.32 -4.60 6.31
CA LYS A 92 9.35 -4.26 5.28
C LYS A 92 9.95 -5.52 4.66
N ARG A 93 10.38 -6.46 5.50
CA ARG A 93 10.99 -7.70 5.05
C ARG A 93 10.03 -8.54 4.20
N ILE A 94 8.78 -8.70 4.65
CA ILE A 94 7.76 -9.45 3.92
C ILE A 94 7.40 -8.75 2.61
N ALA A 95 7.23 -7.43 2.63
CA ALA A 95 6.93 -6.64 1.43
C ALA A 95 8.01 -6.79 0.36
N ALA A 96 9.29 -6.78 0.74
CA ALA A 96 10.41 -7.01 -0.17
C ALA A 96 10.35 -8.40 -0.81
N VAL A 97 10.08 -9.44 -0.03
CA VAL A 97 9.96 -10.83 -0.54
C VAL A 97 8.79 -10.96 -1.52
N LEU A 98 7.62 -10.39 -1.18
CA LEU A 98 6.44 -10.47 -2.03
C LEU A 98 6.56 -9.64 -3.31
N ALA A 99 7.36 -8.59 -3.29
CA ALA A 99 7.59 -7.71 -4.45
C ALA A 99 8.78 -8.14 -5.33
N GLU A 100 9.48 -9.22 -4.98
CA GLU A 100 10.63 -9.69 -5.74
C GLU A 100 10.29 -9.95 -7.21
N GLY A 101 11.07 -9.35 -8.12
CA GLY A 101 10.87 -9.49 -9.57
C GLY A 101 9.71 -8.68 -10.15
N VAL A 102 9.02 -7.87 -9.34
CA VAL A 102 7.89 -7.04 -9.78
C VAL A 102 8.34 -5.57 -9.87
N PRO A 103 8.15 -4.87 -11.02
CA PRO A 103 8.53 -3.47 -11.18
C PRO A 103 7.87 -2.53 -10.17
N HIS A 104 6.60 -2.77 -9.85
CA HIS A 104 5.84 -2.05 -8.84
C HIS A 104 4.78 -2.94 -8.21
N LEU A 105 4.74 -2.95 -6.86
CA LEU A 105 3.73 -3.66 -6.09
C LEU A 105 3.40 -2.89 -4.80
N ARG A 106 2.12 -2.71 -4.51
CA ARG A 106 1.68 -2.32 -3.18
C ARG A 106 1.34 -3.57 -2.38
N VAL A 107 1.89 -3.69 -1.18
CA VAL A 107 1.59 -4.78 -0.25
C VAL A 107 0.92 -4.18 0.97
N ASP A 108 -0.28 -4.67 1.28
CA ASP A 108 -1.09 -4.18 2.38
C ASP A 108 -1.07 -5.15 3.56
N PHE A 109 -0.96 -4.60 4.75
CA PHE A 109 -0.88 -5.37 5.99
C PHE A 109 -1.91 -4.89 7.00
N TYR A 110 -2.32 -5.81 7.87
CA TYR A 110 -3.11 -5.55 9.07
C TYR A 110 -2.40 -6.13 10.29
N ILE A 111 -2.56 -5.45 11.43
CA ILE A 111 -2.17 -5.98 12.73
C ILE A 111 -3.44 -6.20 13.53
N VAL A 112 -3.70 -7.45 13.92
CA VAL A 112 -4.88 -7.83 14.68
C VAL A 112 -4.45 -8.66 15.89
N ASN A 113 -4.77 -8.21 17.08
CA ASN A 113 -4.34 -8.86 18.32
C ASN A 113 -2.83 -9.18 18.33
N ASN A 114 -2.01 -8.24 17.91
CA ASN A 114 -0.55 -8.34 17.78
C ASN A 114 -0.04 -9.37 16.75
N HIS A 115 -0.90 -9.89 15.88
CA HIS A 115 -0.52 -10.76 14.76
C HIS A 115 -0.54 -9.97 13.47
N LEU A 116 0.48 -10.17 12.63
CA LEU A 116 0.61 -9.54 11.33
C LEU A 116 -0.06 -10.39 10.25
N TYR A 117 -0.86 -9.74 9.41
CA TYR A 117 -1.56 -10.34 8.27
C TYR A 117 -1.21 -9.59 6.99
N VAL A 118 -1.00 -10.33 5.91
CA VAL A 118 -0.98 -9.77 4.55
C VAL A 118 -2.41 -9.72 4.05
N GLY A 119 -2.90 -8.53 3.72
CA GLY A 119 -4.28 -8.31 3.28
C GLY A 119 -4.43 -8.28 1.78
N GLU A 120 -3.57 -7.55 1.06
CA GLU A 120 -3.72 -7.33 -0.37
C GLU A 120 -2.37 -7.16 -1.07
N MET A 121 -2.31 -7.58 -2.33
CA MET A 121 -1.25 -7.26 -3.27
C MET A 121 -1.84 -6.52 -4.46
N THR A 122 -1.47 -5.25 -4.66
CA THR A 122 -2.05 -4.38 -5.68
C THR A 122 -0.98 -3.95 -6.68
N PHE A 123 -1.16 -4.29 -7.96
CA PHE A 123 -0.22 -3.92 -9.02
C PHE A 123 -0.42 -2.47 -9.50
N TYR A 124 -1.64 -2.00 -9.53
CA TYR A 124 -1.99 -0.64 -9.97
C TYR A 124 -2.78 0.10 -8.89
N HIS A 125 -2.06 0.80 -8.02
CA HIS A 125 -2.71 1.62 -6.99
C HIS A 125 -3.68 2.62 -7.61
N MET A 126 -4.96 2.54 -7.21
CA MET A 126 -6.04 3.38 -7.75
C MET A 126 -6.09 3.43 -9.29
N GLY A 127 -5.70 2.34 -9.95
CA GLY A 127 -5.62 2.25 -11.41
C GLY A 127 -4.49 3.07 -12.04
N GLY A 128 -3.57 3.62 -11.25
CA GLY A 128 -2.46 4.46 -11.71
C GLY A 128 -2.82 5.91 -12.02
N PHE A 129 -4.02 6.39 -11.63
CA PHE A 129 -4.52 7.72 -12.04
C PHE A 129 -4.76 8.69 -10.88
N THR A 130 -4.47 8.30 -9.64
CA THR A 130 -4.64 9.22 -8.51
C THR A 130 -3.50 10.22 -8.47
N PRO A 131 -3.78 11.54 -8.50
CA PRO A 131 -2.75 12.55 -8.38
C PRO A 131 -1.97 12.42 -7.06
N ILE A 132 -0.67 12.68 -7.14
CA ILE A 132 0.24 12.69 -6.01
C ILE A 132 0.75 14.12 -5.81
N TYR A 133 0.64 14.65 -4.61
CA TYR A 133 1.07 15.99 -4.27
C TYR A 133 2.14 15.95 -3.17
N PRO A 134 3.13 16.86 -3.20
CA PRO A 134 3.45 17.73 -4.33
C PRO A 134 3.94 16.94 -5.56
N GLU A 135 3.85 17.54 -6.75
CA GLU A 135 4.15 16.90 -8.05
C GLU A 135 5.56 16.27 -8.12
N GLU A 136 6.51 16.81 -7.38
CA GLU A 136 7.86 16.25 -7.27
C GLU A 136 7.88 14.81 -6.77
N TRP A 137 6.91 14.42 -5.93
CA TRP A 137 6.77 13.04 -5.44
C TRP A 137 6.18 12.12 -6.49
N ASP A 138 5.24 12.61 -7.31
CA ASP A 138 4.72 11.83 -8.45
C ASP A 138 5.85 11.47 -9.41
N LYS A 139 6.66 12.46 -9.80
CA LYS A 139 7.83 12.23 -10.62
C LYS A 139 8.83 11.27 -9.96
N LYS A 140 9.17 11.48 -8.69
CA LYS A 140 10.13 10.66 -7.94
C LYS A 140 9.68 9.20 -7.85
N MET A 141 8.40 8.95 -7.57
CA MET A 141 7.86 7.59 -7.53
C MET A 141 7.86 6.95 -8.93
N GLY A 142 7.54 7.71 -9.97
CA GLY A 142 7.64 7.26 -11.35
C GLY A 142 9.09 6.89 -11.75
N ASP A 143 10.06 7.70 -11.36
CA ASP A 143 11.48 7.46 -11.63
C ASP A 143 12.02 6.18 -10.94
N TRP A 144 11.37 5.68 -9.91
CA TRP A 144 11.73 4.41 -9.26
C TRP A 144 11.27 3.18 -10.04
N ILE A 145 10.32 3.31 -10.97
CA ILE A 145 9.81 2.18 -11.74
C ILE A 145 10.80 1.87 -12.88
N VAL A 146 11.42 0.71 -12.83
CA VAL A 146 12.26 0.19 -13.91
C VAL A 146 11.54 -0.96 -14.60
N LEU A 147 11.07 -0.71 -15.82
CA LEU A 147 10.40 -1.74 -16.59
C LEU A 147 11.41 -2.75 -17.17
N PRO A 148 11.08 -4.04 -17.23
CA PRO A 148 11.94 -5.03 -17.87
C PRO A 148 12.11 -4.69 -19.36
N LYS A 149 13.35 -4.82 -19.85
CA LYS A 149 13.59 -4.68 -21.28
C LYS A 149 12.99 -5.88 -22.00
N HIS A 150 12.19 -5.62 -23.03
CA HIS A 150 11.80 -6.68 -23.96
C HIS A 150 13.03 -7.04 -24.82
N ASN A 151 13.47 -8.28 -24.69
CA ASN A 151 14.46 -8.85 -25.61
C ASN A 151 13.77 -9.26 -26.91
#